data_d12a965c39ac22a97612ffbe73a462d7
#
_entry.id   d12a965c39ac22a97612ffbe73a462d7
#
_cell.length_a   1.000
_cell.length_b   1.000
_cell.length_c   1.000
_cell.angle_alpha   90.00
_cell.angle_beta   90.00
_cell.angle_gamma   90.00
#
_symmetry.space_group_name_H-M   'P 1'
#
loop_
_entity.id
_entity.type
_entity.pdbx_description
1 polymer ?
#
loop_
_entity_poly.entity_id
_entity_poly.type
_entity_poly.pdbx_seq_one_letter_code
_entity_poly.pdbx_strand_id
1 'polypeptide(L)'
;EEKFPLFGNLVPRDVASREIHDIVYNQKLGISGEPMVYLDLTHKSKDYLEDRLGGIIDIYQKFTGEDPKDIPMKIFPAVHYSMGGLWTDYEADGNGMIKHGSPRNQATSIPGLYAGGEADYQYHGANRLGANSLLSCIYTGLMMCRGIFTHVDNLDKSVDDIPSTTFGDAKSFWENRFKEIRGMKGKENPYQLHRDLGDIMMGNVLIVRENKKLEQTIQKIDNIKTRFKDINCVDTTDWANPTPSFINQLYCMIELSRVIT
;
A
#
# COMPACT_ATOMS: atom_id res chain seq x y z
N GLU A 1 7.53 28.50 -7.12
CA GLU A 1 7.12 29.74 -6.42
C GLU A 1 6.14 30.56 -7.26
N GLU A 2 6.33 30.71 -8.56
CA GLU A 2 5.41 31.47 -9.42
C GLU A 2 3.95 30.97 -9.36
N LYS A 3 3.75 29.66 -9.39
CA LYS A 3 2.40 29.05 -9.28
C LYS A 3 1.81 29.13 -7.86
N PHE A 4 2.65 29.17 -6.84
CA PHE A 4 2.24 29.12 -5.42
C PHE A 4 2.97 30.19 -4.62
N PRO A 5 2.66 31.48 -4.80
CA PRO A 5 3.43 32.59 -4.24
C PRO A 5 3.38 32.66 -2.70
N LEU A 6 2.35 32.07 -2.07
CA LEU A 6 2.20 32.06 -0.60
C LEU A 6 3.08 30.99 0.07
N PHE A 7 3.22 29.84 -0.52
CA PHE A 7 3.86 28.66 0.09
C PHE A 7 5.10 28.17 -0.67
N GLY A 8 5.29 28.60 -1.92
CA GLY A 8 6.40 28.15 -2.75
C GLY A 8 6.48 26.61 -2.81
N ASN A 9 7.62 26.07 -2.44
CA ASN A 9 7.86 24.62 -2.39
C ASN A 9 7.25 23.94 -1.14
N LEU A 10 6.63 24.68 -0.23
CA LEU A 10 6.01 24.17 1.00
C LEU A 10 4.50 23.98 0.85
N VAL A 11 3.99 23.87 -0.36
CA VAL A 11 2.59 23.51 -0.62
C VAL A 11 2.23 22.13 -0.03
N PRO A 12 0.93 21.87 0.24
CA PRO A 12 0.48 20.54 0.66
C PRO A 12 0.96 19.44 -0.29
N ARG A 13 1.25 18.25 0.25
CA ARG A 13 1.86 17.14 -0.51
C ARG A 13 1.04 16.71 -1.73
N ASP A 14 -0.28 16.71 -1.62
CA ASP A 14 -1.18 16.38 -2.73
C ASP A 14 -1.08 17.39 -3.87
N VAL A 15 -0.91 18.68 -3.55
CA VAL A 15 -0.67 19.74 -4.55
C VAL A 15 0.67 19.52 -5.25
N ALA A 16 1.75 19.33 -4.48
CA ALA A 16 3.08 19.05 -5.03
C ALA A 16 3.09 17.80 -5.91
N SER A 17 2.43 16.72 -5.47
CA SER A 17 2.37 15.46 -6.23
C SER A 17 1.64 15.62 -7.56
N ARG A 18 0.52 16.37 -7.58
CA ARG A 18 -0.20 16.66 -8.83
C ARG A 18 0.62 17.52 -9.79
N GLU A 19 1.34 18.51 -9.28
CA GLU A 19 2.22 19.34 -10.12
C GLU A 19 3.38 18.52 -10.72
N ILE A 20 4.02 17.67 -9.93
CA ILE A 20 5.07 16.79 -10.43
C ILE A 20 4.52 15.83 -11.47
N HIS A 21 3.35 15.27 -11.25
CA HIS A 21 2.68 14.41 -12.23
C HIS A 21 2.40 15.17 -13.54
N ASP A 22 1.90 16.39 -13.46
CA ASP A 22 1.64 17.23 -14.63
C ASP A 22 2.94 17.52 -15.42
N ILE A 23 3.99 17.94 -14.74
CA ILE A 23 5.32 18.20 -15.33
C ILE A 23 5.84 16.98 -16.07
N VAL A 24 5.74 15.81 -15.45
CA VAL A 24 6.32 14.57 -15.97
C VAL A 24 5.49 13.98 -17.10
N TYR A 25 4.17 13.81 -16.90
CA TYR A 25 3.33 13.05 -17.82
C TYR A 25 2.66 13.91 -18.90
N ASN A 26 2.24 15.14 -18.56
CA ASN A 26 1.57 16.00 -19.52
C ASN A 26 2.56 16.89 -20.29
N GLN A 27 3.47 17.56 -19.57
CA GLN A 27 4.44 18.46 -20.16
C GLN A 27 5.69 17.76 -20.71
N LYS A 28 5.92 16.49 -20.35
CA LYS A 28 7.07 15.67 -20.78
C LYS A 28 8.45 16.26 -20.39
N LEU A 29 8.50 16.96 -19.24
CA LEU A 29 9.71 17.61 -18.73
C LEU A 29 10.44 16.79 -17.66
N GLY A 30 10.19 15.47 -17.61
CA GLY A 30 10.94 14.57 -16.74
C GLY A 30 12.43 14.48 -17.07
N ILE A 31 13.26 14.14 -16.07
CA ILE A 31 14.72 14.06 -16.21
C ILE A 31 15.08 12.97 -17.23
N SER A 32 15.72 13.35 -18.32
CA SER A 32 16.14 12.42 -19.39
C SER A 32 15.00 11.55 -19.94
N GLY A 33 13.75 12.03 -19.88
CA GLY A 33 12.56 11.29 -20.30
C GLY A 33 11.99 10.32 -19.25
N GLU A 34 12.65 10.17 -18.10
CA GLU A 34 12.18 9.37 -16.98
C GLU A 34 11.16 10.15 -16.12
N PRO A 35 10.25 9.47 -15.42
CA PRO A 35 9.23 10.11 -14.61
C PRO A 35 9.78 10.64 -13.27
N MET A 36 10.81 11.49 -13.35
CA MET A 36 11.49 12.06 -12.20
C MET A 36 11.67 13.56 -12.32
N VAL A 37 11.79 14.25 -11.20
CA VAL A 37 12.17 15.67 -11.09
C VAL A 37 13.30 15.84 -10.08
N TYR A 38 13.98 16.99 -10.11
CA TYR A 38 15.02 17.29 -9.13
C TYR A 38 14.44 17.88 -7.84
N LEU A 39 14.94 17.39 -6.71
CA LEU A 39 14.83 18.03 -5.40
C LEU A 39 16.21 18.58 -5.02
N ASP A 40 16.37 19.90 -5.08
CA ASP A 40 17.64 20.56 -4.81
C ASP A 40 17.78 20.94 -3.35
N LEU A 41 18.73 20.34 -2.67
CA LEU A 41 19.14 20.64 -1.30
C LEU A 41 20.50 21.35 -1.22
N THR A 42 21.21 21.52 -2.34
CA THR A 42 22.59 22.02 -2.40
C THR A 42 22.74 23.47 -1.91
N HIS A 43 21.62 24.22 -1.85
CA HIS A 43 21.56 25.58 -1.29
C HIS A 43 21.64 25.63 0.25
N LYS A 44 21.59 24.49 0.95
CA LYS A 44 21.74 24.38 2.40
C LYS A 44 23.18 24.01 2.77
N SER A 45 23.63 24.40 3.98
CA SER A 45 24.95 23.97 4.43
C SER A 45 25.00 22.45 4.68
N LYS A 46 26.16 21.84 4.44
CA LYS A 46 26.36 20.39 4.63
C LYS A 46 26.09 19.95 6.08
N ASP A 47 26.50 20.76 7.06
CA ASP A 47 26.29 20.48 8.48
C ASP A 47 24.79 20.49 8.83
N TYR A 48 24.03 21.44 8.28
CA TYR A 48 22.57 21.47 8.47
C TYR A 48 21.88 20.25 7.86
N LEU A 49 22.30 19.84 6.68
CA LEU A 49 21.75 18.66 6.00
C LEU A 49 22.08 17.39 6.77
N GLU A 50 23.30 17.26 7.27
CA GLU A 50 23.74 16.11 8.07
C GLU A 50 22.93 15.99 9.37
N ASP A 51 22.78 17.10 10.11
CA ASP A 51 22.01 17.13 11.36
C ASP A 51 20.53 16.77 11.15
N ARG A 52 19.92 17.26 10.09
CA ARG A 52 18.48 17.13 9.86
C ARG A 52 18.06 15.93 9.00
N LEU A 53 18.88 15.52 8.05
CA LEU A 53 18.53 14.55 7.01
C LEU A 53 19.59 13.46 6.83
N GLY A 54 20.62 13.39 7.69
CA GLY A 54 21.76 12.49 7.52
C GLY A 54 21.37 11.06 7.18
N GLY A 55 20.40 10.46 7.88
CA GLY A 55 19.94 9.12 7.62
C GLY A 55 19.26 8.94 6.24
N ILE A 56 18.55 9.98 5.74
CA ILE A 56 17.94 9.94 4.39
C ILE A 56 19.01 10.09 3.33
N ILE A 57 19.96 10.99 3.54
CA ILE A 57 21.09 11.22 2.65
C ILE A 57 21.94 9.96 2.49
N ASP A 58 22.26 9.30 3.60
CA ASP A 58 22.99 8.02 3.62
C ASP A 58 22.27 6.94 2.80
N ILE A 59 20.97 6.81 2.97
CA ILE A 59 20.17 5.84 2.20
C ILE A 59 20.22 6.17 0.72
N TYR A 60 19.98 7.41 0.35
CA TYR A 60 20.00 7.84 -1.05
C TYR A 60 21.37 7.57 -1.69
N GLN A 61 22.44 7.96 -1.01
CA GLN A 61 23.81 7.75 -1.49
C GLN A 61 24.16 6.26 -1.65
N LYS A 62 23.71 5.40 -0.73
CA LYS A 62 23.92 3.95 -0.84
C LYS A 62 23.24 3.33 -2.07
N PHE A 63 22.07 3.83 -2.46
CA PHE A 63 21.34 3.31 -3.62
C PHE A 63 21.76 3.93 -4.95
N THR A 64 22.12 5.22 -4.97
CA THR A 64 22.38 5.95 -6.21
C THR A 64 23.88 6.20 -6.46
N GLY A 65 24.72 6.18 -5.42
CA GLY A 65 26.10 6.61 -5.47
C GLY A 65 26.28 8.13 -5.50
N GLU A 66 25.19 8.92 -5.49
CA GLU A 66 25.20 10.39 -5.56
C GLU A 66 25.00 10.99 -4.15
N ASP A 67 25.80 12.02 -3.78
CA ASP A 67 25.64 12.73 -2.50
C ASP A 67 24.68 13.93 -2.67
N PRO A 68 23.50 13.91 -2.00
CA PRO A 68 22.52 15.00 -2.09
C PRO A 68 23.01 16.35 -1.55
N LYS A 69 24.11 16.38 -0.84
CA LYS A 69 24.77 17.62 -0.39
C LYS A 69 25.49 18.35 -1.52
N ASP A 70 25.80 17.65 -2.60
CA ASP A 70 26.55 18.19 -3.75
C ASP A 70 25.78 18.14 -5.05
N ILE A 71 24.80 17.23 -5.20
CA ILE A 71 24.02 17.01 -6.42
C ILE A 71 22.54 16.92 -6.07
N PRO A 72 21.62 17.60 -6.81
CA PRO A 72 20.18 17.47 -6.58
C PRO A 72 19.68 16.03 -6.66
N MET A 73 18.82 15.64 -5.71
CA MET A 73 18.18 14.32 -5.67
C MET A 73 17.19 14.17 -6.82
N LYS A 74 17.13 12.98 -7.40
CA LYS A 74 16.08 12.60 -8.35
C LYS A 74 14.93 11.99 -7.55
N ILE A 75 13.74 12.57 -7.68
CA ILE A 75 12.56 12.15 -6.95
C ILE A 75 11.34 11.99 -7.86
N PHE A 76 10.42 11.14 -7.44
CA PHE A 76 9.06 11.04 -7.96
C PHE A 76 8.09 10.69 -6.82
N PRO A 77 6.84 11.22 -6.81
CA PRO A 77 5.85 10.84 -5.83
C PRO A 77 5.51 9.35 -5.93
N ALA A 78 5.58 8.67 -4.80
CA ALA A 78 5.21 7.27 -4.68
C ALA A 78 4.11 7.08 -3.62
N VAL A 79 3.38 5.97 -3.70
CA VAL A 79 2.45 5.58 -2.64
C VAL A 79 3.24 5.35 -1.35
N HIS A 80 2.88 6.10 -0.32
CA HIS A 80 3.47 5.97 1.01
C HIS A 80 2.49 5.40 2.02
N TYR A 81 1.19 5.74 1.90
CA TYR A 81 0.13 5.36 2.83
C TYR A 81 -1.22 5.36 2.12
N SER A 82 -2.03 4.34 2.36
CA SER A 82 -3.41 4.28 1.87
C SER A 82 -4.34 4.99 2.84
N MET A 83 -5.24 5.87 2.34
CA MET A 83 -6.25 6.56 3.13
C MET A 83 -7.62 5.87 3.09
N GLY A 84 -7.78 4.88 2.25
CA GLY A 84 -8.92 3.97 2.21
C GLY A 84 -8.56 2.64 2.83
N GLY A 85 -9.53 1.76 3.01
CA GLY A 85 -9.26 0.44 3.57
C GLY A 85 -10.53 -0.35 3.87
N LEU A 86 -10.40 -1.33 4.75
CA LEU A 86 -11.50 -2.15 5.20
C LEU A 86 -12.47 -1.30 6.03
N TRP A 87 -13.76 -1.52 5.81
CA TRP A 87 -14.77 -0.97 6.69
C TRP A 87 -14.64 -1.58 8.09
N THR A 88 -14.67 -0.72 9.09
CA THR A 88 -14.68 -1.12 10.50
C THR A 88 -15.77 -0.37 11.25
N ASP A 89 -16.31 -1.02 12.27
CA ASP A 89 -17.36 -0.49 13.12
C ASP A 89 -16.77 0.20 14.37
N TYR A 90 -17.60 0.94 15.08
CA TYR A 90 -17.31 1.48 16.40
C TYR A 90 -18.62 1.65 17.21
N GLU A 91 -18.51 1.69 18.51
CA GLU A 91 -19.61 2.01 19.40
C GLU A 91 -19.36 3.34 20.13
N ALA A 92 -20.33 4.25 20.04
CA ALA A 92 -20.29 5.48 20.81
C ALA A 92 -21.02 5.30 22.15
N ASP A 93 -20.55 5.99 23.18
CA ASP A 93 -21.24 6.14 24.45
C ASP A 93 -22.37 7.20 24.37
N GLY A 94 -23.09 7.43 25.47
CA GLY A 94 -24.16 8.41 25.55
C GLY A 94 -23.75 9.86 25.30
N ASN A 95 -22.45 10.17 25.30
CA ASN A 95 -21.87 11.49 25.01
C ASN A 95 -21.32 11.59 23.58
N GLY A 96 -21.45 10.54 22.78
CA GLY A 96 -20.92 10.48 21.42
C GLY A 96 -19.41 10.19 21.35
N MET A 97 -18.80 9.82 22.46
CA MET A 97 -17.40 9.39 22.51
C MET A 97 -17.29 7.88 22.30
N ILE A 98 -16.12 7.41 21.81
CA ILE A 98 -15.88 5.98 21.64
C ILE A 98 -16.01 5.27 22.99
N LYS A 99 -16.87 4.27 23.04
CA LYS A 99 -17.06 3.42 24.21
C LYS A 99 -15.88 2.46 24.37
N HIS A 100 -15.01 2.73 25.33
CA HIS A 100 -13.84 1.90 25.59
C HIS A 100 -14.21 0.44 25.90
N GLY A 101 -13.47 -0.48 25.28
CA GLY A 101 -13.66 -1.92 25.49
C GLY A 101 -14.85 -2.54 24.75
N SER A 102 -15.59 -1.78 23.95
CA SER A 102 -16.62 -2.37 23.09
C SER A 102 -16.01 -3.31 22.05
N PRO A 103 -16.53 -4.53 21.90
CA PRO A 103 -16.08 -5.49 20.90
C PRO A 103 -16.41 -5.04 19.45
N ARG A 104 -17.20 -3.98 19.29
CA ARG A 104 -17.47 -3.37 17.96
C ARG A 104 -16.34 -2.48 17.48
N ASN A 105 -15.52 -1.94 18.40
CA ASN A 105 -14.45 -1.02 18.00
C ASN A 105 -13.42 -1.71 17.10
N GLN A 106 -13.27 -1.22 15.88
CA GLN A 106 -12.40 -1.77 14.84
C GLN A 106 -12.79 -3.17 14.34
N ALA A 107 -14.00 -3.66 14.67
CA ALA A 107 -14.52 -4.91 14.13
C ALA A 107 -14.92 -4.71 12.65
N THR A 108 -14.59 -5.67 11.81
CA THR A 108 -15.07 -5.71 10.41
C THR A 108 -16.47 -6.33 10.35
N SER A 109 -17.03 -6.46 9.14
CA SER A 109 -18.29 -7.20 8.93
C SER A 109 -18.16 -8.71 9.17
N ILE A 110 -16.95 -9.22 9.35
CA ILE A 110 -16.70 -10.65 9.66
C ILE A 110 -16.47 -10.77 11.17
N PRO A 111 -17.31 -11.49 11.90
CA PRO A 111 -17.15 -11.68 13.34
C PRO A 111 -15.76 -12.23 13.71
N GLY A 112 -15.10 -11.60 14.68
CA GLY A 112 -13.76 -11.98 15.13
C GLY A 112 -12.61 -11.45 14.26
N LEU A 113 -12.91 -10.80 13.14
CA LEU A 113 -11.91 -10.12 12.31
C LEU A 113 -11.92 -8.62 12.59
N TYR A 114 -10.77 -8.09 12.94
CA TYR A 114 -10.53 -6.69 13.25
C TYR A 114 -9.53 -6.08 12.29
N ALA A 115 -9.67 -4.79 12.01
CA ALA A 115 -8.69 -4.05 11.21
C ALA A 115 -8.36 -2.72 11.86
N GLY A 116 -7.11 -2.29 11.78
CA GLY A 116 -6.66 -1.03 12.36
C GLY A 116 -5.44 -0.45 11.67
N GLY A 117 -5.20 0.83 11.90
CA GLY A 117 -4.12 1.58 11.26
C GLY A 117 -4.37 1.81 9.78
N GLU A 118 -3.39 1.54 8.95
CA GLU A 118 -3.50 1.73 7.50
C GLU A 118 -4.52 0.80 6.83
N ALA A 119 -4.83 -0.33 7.45
CA ALA A 119 -5.77 -1.30 6.91
C ALA A 119 -7.23 -0.86 7.00
N ASP A 120 -7.57 0.10 7.85
CA ASP A 120 -8.93 0.64 7.99
C ASP A 120 -9.11 1.95 7.21
N TYR A 121 -10.37 2.36 7.00
CA TYR A 121 -10.72 3.50 6.16
C TYR A 121 -11.00 4.81 6.91
N GLN A 122 -11.12 4.80 8.23
CA GLN A 122 -11.89 5.81 8.98
C GLN A 122 -11.19 7.14 9.22
N TYR A 123 -9.85 7.15 9.40
CA TYR A 123 -9.23 8.26 10.11
C TYR A 123 -8.81 9.46 9.27
N HIS A 124 -8.55 9.29 7.99
CA HIS A 124 -7.80 10.29 7.24
C HIS A 124 -8.60 10.97 6.12
N GLY A 125 -9.77 10.48 5.77
CA GLY A 125 -10.51 11.00 4.63
C GLY A 125 -9.69 10.90 3.34
N ALA A 126 -9.74 11.94 2.52
CA ALA A 126 -9.07 11.95 1.22
C ALA A 126 -7.58 12.31 1.29
N ASN A 127 -7.11 12.91 2.40
CA ASN A 127 -5.72 13.35 2.53
C ASN A 127 -5.26 13.31 4.00
N ARG A 128 -4.22 12.54 4.26
CA ARG A 128 -3.65 12.37 5.60
C ARG A 128 -2.71 13.53 5.95
N LEU A 129 -2.91 14.11 7.12
CA LEU A 129 -1.96 15.07 7.69
C LEU A 129 -0.63 14.39 8.05
N GLY A 130 0.46 15.16 7.94
CA GLY A 130 1.80 14.68 8.27
C GLY A 130 1.87 14.10 9.68
N ALA A 131 2.66 13.03 9.88
CA ALA A 131 2.88 12.29 11.13
C ALA A 131 1.66 11.51 11.69
N ASN A 132 0.45 11.70 11.18
CA ASN A 132 -0.75 11.06 11.73
C ASN A 132 -0.90 9.56 11.39
N SER A 133 -0.09 8.99 10.50
CA SER A 133 -0.14 7.55 10.20
C SER A 133 0.18 6.68 11.41
N LEU A 134 1.30 6.96 12.08
CA LEU A 134 1.69 6.20 13.28
C LEU A 134 0.73 6.46 14.44
N LEU A 135 0.22 7.69 14.56
CA LEU A 135 -0.77 8.02 15.59
C LEU A 135 -2.05 7.20 15.42
N SER A 136 -2.57 7.06 14.19
CA SER A 136 -3.74 6.22 13.94
C SER A 136 -3.45 4.74 14.23
N CYS A 137 -2.28 4.22 13.86
CA CYS A 137 -1.91 2.83 14.17
C CYS A 137 -1.86 2.57 15.68
N ILE A 138 -1.26 3.47 16.45
CA ILE A 138 -1.17 3.36 17.92
C ILE A 138 -2.57 3.46 18.55
N TYR A 139 -3.35 4.46 18.13
CA TYR A 139 -4.69 4.68 18.66
C TYR A 139 -5.61 3.47 18.40
N THR A 140 -5.66 2.98 17.15
CA THR A 140 -6.49 1.82 16.81
C THR A 140 -6.06 0.55 17.53
N GLY A 141 -4.74 0.33 17.67
CA GLY A 141 -4.22 -0.80 18.44
C GLY A 141 -4.70 -0.78 19.89
N LEU A 142 -4.66 0.40 20.54
CA LEU A 142 -5.13 0.57 21.91
C LEU A 142 -6.65 0.35 22.04
N MET A 143 -7.44 0.86 21.10
CA MET A 143 -8.90 0.70 21.12
C MET A 143 -9.33 -0.72 20.82
N MET A 144 -8.75 -1.32 19.78
CA MET A 144 -9.06 -2.67 19.32
C MET A 144 -8.69 -3.73 20.35
N CYS A 145 -7.55 -3.61 21.02
CA CYS A 145 -7.05 -4.61 21.96
C CYS A 145 -8.07 -4.91 23.07
N ARG A 146 -8.62 -3.86 23.70
CA ARG A 146 -9.64 -4.02 24.74
C ARG A 146 -10.95 -4.62 24.22
N GLY A 147 -11.34 -4.22 23.01
CA GLY A 147 -12.53 -4.76 22.35
C GLY A 147 -12.38 -6.24 22.02
N ILE A 148 -11.19 -6.66 21.57
CA ILE A 148 -10.88 -8.09 21.30
C ILE A 148 -10.95 -8.91 22.59
N PHE A 149 -10.38 -8.43 23.70
CA PHE A 149 -10.51 -9.16 24.98
C PHE A 149 -11.97 -9.35 25.37
N THR A 150 -12.79 -8.27 25.31
CA THR A 150 -14.22 -8.39 25.59
C THR A 150 -14.92 -9.37 24.63
N HIS A 151 -14.53 -9.39 23.34
CA HIS A 151 -15.06 -10.34 22.37
C HIS A 151 -14.72 -11.78 22.76
N VAL A 152 -13.44 -12.05 23.07
CA VAL A 152 -12.97 -13.39 23.43
C VAL A 152 -13.61 -13.88 24.73
N ASP A 153 -13.73 -13.02 25.75
CA ASP A 153 -14.34 -13.35 27.03
C ASP A 153 -15.84 -13.68 26.91
N ASN A 154 -16.50 -13.19 25.87
CA ASN A 154 -17.91 -13.45 25.57
C ASN A 154 -18.15 -14.59 24.58
N LEU A 155 -17.11 -15.31 24.16
CA LEU A 155 -17.29 -16.49 23.32
C LEU A 155 -17.83 -17.69 24.13
N ASP A 156 -18.91 -18.31 23.65
CA ASP A 156 -19.47 -19.52 24.24
C ASP A 156 -18.62 -20.77 24.02
N LYS A 157 -17.66 -20.69 23.08
CA LYS A 157 -16.83 -21.84 22.65
C LYS A 157 -15.35 -21.48 22.65
N SER A 158 -14.54 -22.47 22.95
CA SER A 158 -13.07 -22.38 22.84
C SER A 158 -12.56 -22.89 21.50
N VAL A 159 -11.26 -22.73 21.24
CA VAL A 159 -10.60 -23.31 20.06
C VAL A 159 -10.70 -24.83 20.02
N ASP A 160 -10.82 -25.49 21.21
CA ASP A 160 -10.93 -26.94 21.32
C ASP A 160 -12.30 -27.49 20.85
N ASP A 161 -13.31 -26.61 20.75
CA ASP A 161 -14.63 -26.95 20.22
C ASP A 161 -14.69 -26.91 18.69
N ILE A 162 -13.62 -26.42 18.03
CA ILE A 162 -13.55 -26.35 16.58
C ILE A 162 -13.23 -27.74 16.00
N PRO A 163 -14.03 -28.27 15.07
CA PRO A 163 -13.73 -29.54 14.43
C PRO A 163 -12.34 -29.58 13.85
N SER A 164 -11.57 -30.63 14.12
CA SER A 164 -10.21 -30.81 13.58
C SER A 164 -10.17 -30.81 12.05
N THR A 165 -11.27 -31.19 11.40
CA THR A 165 -11.45 -31.12 9.94
C THR A 165 -11.30 -29.69 9.42
N THR A 166 -11.72 -28.65 10.15
CA THR A 166 -11.59 -27.25 9.75
C THR A 166 -10.12 -26.87 9.51
N PHE A 167 -9.24 -27.30 10.42
CA PHE A 167 -7.79 -27.05 10.26
C PHE A 167 -7.18 -27.91 9.15
N GLY A 168 -7.64 -29.17 9.01
CA GLY A 168 -7.23 -30.06 7.93
C GLY A 168 -7.62 -29.53 6.55
N ASP A 169 -8.83 -29.03 6.41
CA ASP A 169 -9.34 -28.43 5.17
C ASP A 169 -8.55 -27.15 4.79
N ALA A 170 -8.31 -26.26 5.77
CA ALA A 170 -7.49 -25.06 5.55
C ALA A 170 -6.06 -25.41 5.13
N LYS A 171 -5.43 -26.39 5.79
CA LYS A 171 -4.11 -26.89 5.42
C LYS A 171 -4.10 -27.41 3.99
N SER A 172 -5.04 -28.31 3.68
CA SER A 172 -5.17 -28.91 2.35
C SER A 172 -5.42 -27.88 1.26
N PHE A 173 -6.21 -26.85 1.53
CA PHE A 173 -6.44 -25.74 0.61
C PHE A 173 -5.12 -25.05 0.24
N TRP A 174 -4.31 -24.69 1.24
CA TRP A 174 -3.05 -23.98 1.01
C TRP A 174 -1.99 -24.87 0.35
N GLU A 175 -1.89 -26.14 0.73
CA GLU A 175 -0.98 -27.09 0.10
C GLU A 175 -1.31 -27.28 -1.39
N ASN A 176 -2.59 -27.44 -1.72
CA ASN A 176 -3.06 -27.55 -3.10
C ASN A 176 -2.80 -26.26 -3.88
N ARG A 177 -3.08 -25.09 -3.28
CA ARG A 177 -2.81 -23.78 -3.89
C ARG A 177 -1.34 -23.61 -4.28
N PHE A 178 -0.42 -23.91 -3.37
CA PHE A 178 1.01 -23.82 -3.67
C PHE A 178 1.50 -24.89 -4.64
N LYS A 179 0.90 -26.07 -4.61
CA LYS A 179 1.17 -27.12 -5.61
C LYS A 179 0.73 -26.69 -7.02
N GLU A 180 -0.46 -26.10 -7.14
CA GLU A 180 -0.94 -25.52 -8.40
C GLU A 180 0.01 -24.45 -8.92
N ILE A 181 0.42 -23.49 -8.07
CA ILE A 181 1.34 -22.43 -8.45
C ILE A 181 2.68 -22.99 -8.96
N ARG A 182 3.26 -23.96 -8.25
CA ARG A 182 4.51 -24.61 -8.70
C ARG A 182 4.31 -25.40 -10.00
N GLY A 183 3.10 -25.85 -10.27
CA GLY A 183 2.74 -26.55 -11.52
C GLY A 183 2.50 -25.64 -12.72
N MET A 184 2.48 -24.32 -12.55
CA MET A 184 2.23 -23.36 -13.64
C MET A 184 3.39 -23.35 -14.63
N LYS A 185 3.10 -23.67 -15.91
CA LYS A 185 4.09 -23.81 -17.01
C LYS A 185 3.69 -22.99 -18.23
N GLY A 186 3.08 -21.84 -18.03
CA GLY A 186 2.68 -20.93 -19.07
C GLY A 186 3.86 -20.16 -19.70
N LYS A 187 3.57 -19.04 -20.32
CA LYS A 187 4.56 -18.20 -21.03
C LYS A 187 4.84 -16.88 -20.32
N GLU A 188 3.95 -16.46 -19.41
CA GLU A 188 4.04 -15.16 -18.75
C GLU A 188 5.04 -15.17 -17.60
N ASN A 189 5.83 -14.12 -17.54
CA ASN A 189 6.74 -13.88 -16.41
C ASN A 189 5.99 -13.14 -15.29
N PRO A 190 5.90 -13.70 -14.07
CA PRO A 190 5.17 -13.05 -12.98
C PRO A 190 5.73 -11.67 -12.59
N TYR A 191 7.03 -11.46 -12.69
CA TYR A 191 7.66 -10.18 -12.38
C TYR A 191 7.35 -9.12 -13.45
N GLN A 192 7.20 -9.54 -14.73
CA GLN A 192 6.77 -8.63 -15.77
C GLN A 192 5.29 -8.26 -15.62
N LEU A 193 4.43 -9.24 -15.30
CA LEU A 193 3.02 -8.95 -15.01
C LEU A 193 2.87 -7.96 -13.85
N HIS A 194 3.66 -8.12 -12.80
CA HIS A 194 3.67 -7.18 -11.67
C HIS A 194 4.06 -5.77 -12.11
N ARG A 195 5.07 -5.66 -12.97
CA ARG A 195 5.50 -4.38 -13.52
C ARG A 195 4.41 -3.75 -14.39
N ASP A 196 3.83 -4.52 -15.29
CA ASP A 196 2.73 -4.07 -16.15
C ASP A 196 1.54 -3.55 -15.31
N LEU A 197 1.19 -4.26 -14.23
CA LEU A 197 0.17 -3.84 -13.29
C LEU A 197 0.55 -2.53 -12.58
N GLY A 198 1.78 -2.41 -12.12
CA GLY A 198 2.32 -1.22 -11.48
C GLY A 198 2.24 0.00 -12.40
N ASP A 199 2.63 -0.13 -13.65
CA ASP A 199 2.59 0.97 -14.65
C ASP A 199 1.16 1.42 -14.91
N ILE A 200 0.21 0.49 -15.00
CA ILE A 200 -1.22 0.81 -15.14
C ILE A 200 -1.74 1.58 -13.92
N MET A 201 -1.44 1.10 -12.73
CA MET A 201 -1.88 1.73 -11.47
C MET A 201 -1.25 3.12 -11.29
N MET A 202 0.06 3.25 -11.54
CA MET A 202 0.78 4.52 -11.46
C MET A 202 0.21 5.58 -12.40
N GLY A 203 -0.06 5.20 -13.65
CA GLY A 203 -0.50 6.14 -14.68
C GLY A 203 -1.95 6.59 -14.56
N ASN A 204 -2.83 5.77 -13.97
CA ASN A 204 -4.27 6.01 -14.04
C ASN A 204 -4.98 6.09 -12.69
N VAL A 205 -4.41 5.55 -11.62
CA VAL A 205 -5.10 5.37 -10.34
C VAL A 205 -4.43 6.13 -9.20
N LEU A 206 -3.12 6.31 -9.24
CA LEU A 206 -2.35 6.80 -8.11
C LEU A 206 -2.61 8.29 -7.79
N ILE A 207 -2.33 9.20 -8.70
CA ILE A 207 -2.30 10.65 -8.43
C ILE A 207 -3.49 11.37 -9.08
N VAL A 208 -3.75 11.09 -10.35
CA VAL A 208 -4.83 11.71 -11.11
C VAL A 208 -5.81 10.63 -11.56
N ARG A 209 -7.06 10.80 -11.16
CA ARG A 209 -8.16 9.85 -11.45
C ARG A 209 -9.21 10.51 -12.33
N GLU A 210 -9.53 9.87 -13.44
CA GLU A 210 -10.58 10.29 -14.37
C GLU A 210 -11.49 9.09 -14.64
N ASN A 211 -12.79 9.21 -14.46
CA ASN A 211 -13.75 8.10 -14.58
C ASN A 211 -13.56 7.29 -15.85
N LYS A 212 -13.41 7.95 -17.00
CA LYS A 212 -13.19 7.26 -18.28
C LYS A 212 -11.88 6.45 -18.30
N LYS A 213 -10.82 6.96 -17.70
CA LYS A 213 -9.54 6.23 -17.58
C LYS A 213 -9.67 5.07 -16.60
N LEU A 214 -10.41 5.25 -15.50
CA LEU A 214 -10.63 4.19 -14.51
C LEU A 214 -11.41 3.01 -15.13
N GLU A 215 -12.47 3.28 -15.90
CA GLU A 215 -13.23 2.25 -16.64
C GLU A 215 -12.31 1.44 -17.58
N GLN A 216 -11.44 2.12 -18.34
CA GLN A 216 -10.47 1.46 -19.20
C GLN A 216 -9.40 0.69 -18.40
N THR A 217 -9.06 1.19 -17.23
CA THR A 217 -8.09 0.56 -16.34
C THR A 217 -8.60 -0.75 -15.78
N ILE A 218 -9.88 -0.83 -15.40
CA ILE A 218 -10.51 -2.09 -15.00
C ILE A 218 -10.36 -3.15 -16.10
N GLN A 219 -10.60 -2.78 -17.37
CA GLN A 219 -10.43 -3.71 -18.49
C GLN A 219 -8.96 -4.18 -18.66
N LYS A 220 -8.00 -3.27 -18.43
CA LYS A 220 -6.57 -3.64 -18.47
C LYS A 220 -6.20 -4.58 -17.32
N ILE A 221 -6.72 -4.35 -16.11
CA ILE A 221 -6.53 -5.23 -14.95
C ILE A 221 -7.15 -6.61 -15.21
N ASP A 222 -8.35 -6.67 -15.78
CA ASP A 222 -9.00 -7.93 -16.15
C ASP A 222 -8.18 -8.70 -17.22
N ASN A 223 -7.50 -7.99 -18.13
CA ASN A 223 -6.54 -8.60 -19.06
C ASN A 223 -5.32 -9.17 -18.31
N ILE A 224 -4.72 -8.41 -17.36
CA ILE A 224 -3.64 -8.91 -16.49
C ILE A 224 -4.10 -10.17 -15.74
N LYS A 225 -5.31 -10.18 -15.20
CA LYS A 225 -5.89 -11.35 -14.52
C LYS A 225 -6.03 -12.56 -15.46
N THR A 226 -6.33 -12.33 -16.71
CA THR A 226 -6.37 -13.40 -17.72
C THR A 226 -4.98 -13.94 -18.01
N ARG A 227 -4.01 -13.06 -18.22
CA ARG A 227 -2.60 -13.41 -18.44
C ARG A 227 -1.98 -14.13 -17.23
N PHE A 228 -2.41 -13.80 -16.01
CA PHE A 228 -1.98 -14.47 -14.78
C PHE A 228 -2.16 -16.02 -14.86
N LYS A 229 -3.18 -16.51 -15.56
CA LYS A 229 -3.42 -17.96 -15.72
C LYS A 229 -2.35 -18.65 -16.57
N ASP A 230 -1.61 -17.87 -17.37
CA ASP A 230 -0.54 -18.36 -18.25
C ASP A 230 0.86 -18.08 -17.67
N ILE A 231 0.97 -17.89 -16.36
CA ILE A 231 2.26 -17.70 -15.69
C ILE A 231 3.12 -18.96 -15.78
N ASN A 232 4.43 -18.75 -15.90
CA ASN A 232 5.44 -19.77 -15.73
C ASN A 232 6.15 -19.62 -14.37
N CYS A 233 5.96 -20.58 -13.49
CA CYS A 233 6.73 -20.69 -12.25
C CYS A 233 8.03 -21.44 -12.54
N VAL A 234 9.07 -20.71 -12.96
CA VAL A 234 10.35 -21.30 -13.41
C VAL A 234 11.07 -22.01 -12.26
N ASP A 235 11.11 -21.37 -11.09
CA ASP A 235 11.72 -21.97 -9.90
C ASP A 235 10.67 -22.75 -9.13
N THR A 236 10.83 -24.05 -9.08
CA THR A 236 9.94 -25.02 -8.42
C THR A 236 10.57 -25.65 -7.18
N THR A 237 11.75 -25.18 -6.74
CA THR A 237 12.43 -25.69 -5.55
C THR A 237 11.59 -25.45 -4.29
N ASP A 238 11.72 -26.33 -3.30
CA ASP A 238 10.96 -26.23 -2.04
C ASP A 238 11.62 -25.34 -0.99
N TRP A 239 12.93 -25.08 -1.14
CA TRP A 239 13.71 -24.35 -0.14
C TRP A 239 14.20 -23.01 -0.68
N ALA A 240 14.09 -21.98 0.17
CA ALA A 240 14.55 -20.60 -0.12
C ALA A 240 14.00 -20.00 -1.43
N ASN A 241 12.82 -20.46 -1.87
CA ASN A 241 12.18 -20.03 -3.11
C ASN A 241 11.04 -19.05 -2.85
N PRO A 242 11.22 -17.74 -3.10
CA PRO A 242 10.18 -16.74 -2.94
C PRO A 242 9.15 -16.73 -4.08
N THR A 243 9.44 -17.37 -5.22
CA THR A 243 8.63 -17.26 -6.43
C THR A 243 7.18 -17.70 -6.25
N PRO A 244 6.85 -18.87 -5.64
CA PRO A 244 5.47 -19.28 -5.44
C PRO A 244 4.70 -18.32 -4.52
N SER A 245 5.34 -17.81 -3.46
CA SER A 245 4.74 -16.80 -2.58
C SER A 245 4.49 -15.49 -3.31
N PHE A 246 5.43 -15.05 -4.15
CA PHE A 246 5.28 -13.87 -4.98
C PHE A 246 4.11 -14.01 -5.97
N ILE A 247 3.98 -15.15 -6.65
CA ILE A 247 2.85 -15.41 -7.56
C ILE A 247 1.52 -15.35 -6.82
N ASN A 248 1.45 -15.94 -5.61
CA ASN A 248 0.24 -15.86 -4.80
C ASN A 248 -0.09 -14.42 -4.37
N GLN A 249 0.93 -13.63 -3.99
CA GLN A 249 0.76 -12.21 -3.67
C GLN A 249 0.33 -11.40 -4.90
N LEU A 250 0.90 -11.68 -6.07
CA LEU A 250 0.50 -11.02 -7.32
C LEU A 250 -0.97 -11.23 -7.64
N TYR A 251 -1.51 -12.42 -7.39
CA TYR A 251 -2.95 -12.66 -7.50
C TYR A 251 -3.75 -11.72 -6.59
N CYS A 252 -3.36 -11.61 -5.32
CA CYS A 252 -4.00 -10.69 -4.38
C CYS A 252 -3.87 -9.22 -4.82
N MET A 253 -2.71 -8.82 -5.35
CA MET A 253 -2.50 -7.47 -5.87
C MET A 253 -3.43 -7.17 -7.06
N ILE A 254 -3.64 -8.11 -7.98
CA ILE A 254 -4.56 -7.95 -9.11
C ILE A 254 -6.00 -7.75 -8.63
N GLU A 255 -6.46 -8.58 -7.68
CA GLU A 255 -7.81 -8.45 -7.11
C GLU A 255 -7.99 -7.12 -6.37
N LEU A 256 -7.01 -6.74 -5.55
CA LEU A 256 -7.04 -5.48 -4.81
C LEU A 256 -7.00 -4.27 -5.75
N SER A 257 -6.17 -4.31 -6.80
CA SER A 257 -6.09 -3.24 -7.80
C SER A 257 -7.44 -2.97 -8.46
N ARG A 258 -8.22 -4.03 -8.73
CA ARG A 258 -9.55 -3.91 -9.30
C ARG A 258 -10.55 -3.24 -8.34
N VAL A 259 -10.41 -3.49 -7.04
CA VAL A 259 -11.27 -2.88 -6.01
C VAL A 259 -10.93 -1.40 -5.79
N ILE A 260 -9.65 -1.04 -5.88
CA ILE A 260 -9.17 0.34 -5.68
C ILE A 260 -9.50 1.23 -6.89
N THR A 261 -9.57 0.64 -8.08
CA THR A 261 -9.86 1.35 -9.34
C THR A 261 -11.33 1.70 -9.47
#